data_1352ad72c8b097c4b3df18f3384cd856
#
_entry.id   1352ad72c8b097c4b3df18f3384cd856
#
_cell.length_a   1.000
_cell.length_b   1.000
_cell.length_c   1.000
_cell.angle_alpha   90.00
_cell.angle_beta   90.00
_cell.angle_gamma   90.00
#
_symmetry.space_group_name_H-M   'P 1'
#
loop_
_entity.id
_entity.type
_entity.pdbx_description
1 polymer ?
#
loop_
_entity_poly.entity_id
_entity_poly.type
_entity_poly.pdbx_seq_one_letter_code
_entity_poly.pdbx_strand_id
1 'polypeptide(L)'
;MLPLVLLLPLLSSALQPSAPGPIAAPLRDLTWGQLNFLHTTDTHGWLAGHLQEPSYAADWGDYVSFTTRMREKADAQGADLLVIDTGDRVEGNGLYDSSEPKGVYISEILRQQHIDLMCSGNHELYQENTSLAEFFNTVPNFRGNYLASNIDIIHPTTEEPVPLAPRYKKFTTKNQGIRIVAFGFLFDFTKNYNNTIVQPVEDTIKEDWFQEAIRDKDVDLFLVIGHVPVHSTEYDAIFKEIRAIRWDTPIQFFGGHQHIRDFARYDSKAYGLASGRFMETIGFMSIDGLSTHRQRIKPALTSPKFHRMYIDNNLFSFYHHTGLDNETFPTPHGQNVSQLIKESRNALHLDEVYGCAPRDLWMSRVRYPSDESIYTWLEKEVLPQSLKDESRAGKSALAVVNTGAIRFDIFKGPFTRDTTYIVSPFTSGFRYLKDVPYDKARLVVDVLNKQPQILNTANLPFSGRPVPWTLAPPEQSAYAQDVVSEDDPMRPSEVQIQLPADQAPLSSHSSSSPPLIPGYTTADDGGIDGDDTIHSPISFYRVPNCIQSLISSDPSATLDTVDLVYIDFIEPYVALAAKYAGLDVDFPGESDVYMPSTRLTDLILDWIKGNWACDKE
;
A
#
# COMPACT_ATOMS: atom_id res chain seq x y z
N MET A 1 -15.38 -25.26 -62.68
CA MET A 1 -15.79 -25.08 -61.27
C MET A 1 -14.53 -25.10 -60.42
N LEU A 2 -14.00 -23.90 -60.09
CA LEU A 2 -12.91 -23.75 -59.12
C LEU A 2 -13.52 -23.67 -57.70
N PRO A 3 -12.96 -24.35 -56.71
CA PRO A 3 -13.41 -24.17 -55.34
C PRO A 3 -12.89 -22.86 -54.78
N LEU A 4 -13.81 -22.05 -54.30
CA LEU A 4 -13.55 -20.81 -53.58
C LEU A 4 -13.04 -21.21 -52.16
N VAL A 5 -11.72 -21.11 -51.94
CA VAL A 5 -11.14 -21.26 -50.60
C VAL A 5 -11.39 -19.96 -49.85
N LEU A 6 -12.37 -19.96 -48.93
CA LEU A 6 -12.54 -18.90 -47.96
C LEU A 6 -11.38 -18.98 -46.96
N LEU A 7 -10.40 -18.11 -47.10
CA LEU A 7 -9.46 -17.78 -46.03
C LEU A 7 -10.23 -16.95 -44.99
N LEU A 8 -10.66 -17.63 -43.91
CA LEU A 8 -11.03 -16.99 -42.68
C LEU A 8 -9.76 -16.37 -42.10
N PRO A 9 -9.74 -15.07 -41.79
CA PRO A 9 -8.65 -14.51 -41.00
C PRO A 9 -8.67 -15.24 -39.64
N LEU A 10 -7.59 -15.94 -39.33
CA LEU A 10 -7.27 -16.31 -37.95
C LEU A 10 -7.07 -14.97 -37.21
N LEU A 11 -8.14 -14.51 -36.57
CA LEU A 11 -8.02 -13.58 -35.47
C LEU A 11 -7.21 -14.31 -34.39
N SER A 12 -5.89 -14.10 -34.40
CA SER A 12 -5.10 -14.34 -33.20
C SER A 12 -5.65 -13.38 -32.15
N SER A 13 -6.66 -13.79 -31.40
CA SER A 13 -6.94 -13.16 -30.13
C SER A 13 -5.66 -13.31 -29.32
N ALA A 14 -4.90 -12.22 -29.18
CA ALA A 14 -3.86 -12.19 -28.17
C ALA A 14 -4.55 -12.56 -26.86
N LEU A 15 -4.31 -13.78 -26.40
CA LEU A 15 -4.81 -14.23 -25.11
C LEU A 15 -4.20 -13.30 -24.07
N GLN A 16 -5.05 -12.65 -23.29
CA GLN A 16 -4.59 -11.89 -22.13
C GLN A 16 -3.70 -12.80 -21.28
N PRO A 17 -2.49 -12.36 -20.86
CA PRO A 17 -1.69 -13.12 -19.93
C PRO A 17 -2.56 -13.45 -18.70
N SER A 18 -2.67 -14.70 -18.39
CA SER A 18 -3.37 -15.17 -17.18
C SER A 18 -2.35 -15.76 -16.23
N ALA A 19 -2.55 -15.53 -14.93
CA ALA A 19 -1.73 -16.18 -13.93
C ALA A 19 -1.88 -17.71 -14.04
N PRO A 20 -0.81 -18.49 -13.82
CA PRO A 20 -0.93 -19.93 -13.62
C PRO A 20 -1.91 -20.22 -12.49
N GLY A 21 -2.55 -21.39 -12.52
CA GLY A 21 -3.42 -21.82 -11.40
C GLY A 21 -2.65 -21.85 -10.07
N PRO A 22 -3.29 -21.54 -8.94
CA PRO A 22 -2.65 -21.56 -7.63
C PRO A 22 -2.13 -22.94 -7.26
N ILE A 23 -1.03 -22.98 -6.53
CA ILE A 23 -0.47 -24.25 -6.02
C ILE A 23 -1.33 -24.67 -4.85
N ALA A 24 -1.84 -25.92 -4.87
CA ALA A 24 -2.59 -26.48 -3.76
C ALA A 24 -1.69 -26.56 -2.51
N ALA A 25 -2.14 -25.96 -1.42
CA ALA A 25 -1.46 -25.92 -0.13
C ALA A 25 -2.41 -26.37 0.99
N PRO A 26 -1.90 -26.77 2.17
CA PRO A 26 -2.75 -26.99 3.32
C PRO A 26 -3.51 -25.70 3.68
N LEU A 27 -4.83 -25.80 3.80
CA LEU A 27 -5.70 -24.68 4.16
C LEU A 27 -6.24 -24.85 5.58
N ARG A 28 -6.45 -23.73 6.25
CA ARG A 28 -7.10 -23.65 7.56
C ARG A 28 -8.52 -23.12 7.41
N ASP A 29 -9.45 -23.66 8.22
CA ASP A 29 -10.84 -23.24 8.19
C ASP A 29 -11.06 -21.90 8.94
N LEU A 30 -12.00 -21.10 8.44
CA LEU A 30 -12.42 -19.88 9.12
C LEU A 30 -13.19 -20.21 10.42
N THR A 31 -12.85 -19.52 11.50
CA THR A 31 -13.62 -19.56 12.74
C THR A 31 -14.72 -18.49 12.67
N TRP A 32 -15.96 -18.91 12.36
CA TRP A 32 -17.10 -18.02 12.27
C TRP A 32 -17.59 -17.59 13.66
N GLY A 33 -17.99 -16.31 13.77
CA GLY A 33 -18.60 -15.72 14.95
C GLY A 33 -19.99 -15.16 14.66
N GLN A 34 -20.58 -14.47 15.67
CA GLN A 34 -21.84 -13.75 15.51
C GLN A 34 -21.73 -12.61 14.48
N LEU A 35 -20.57 -11.92 14.47
CA LEU A 35 -20.24 -10.86 13.53
C LEU A 35 -18.90 -11.18 12.87
N ASN A 36 -18.88 -11.11 11.56
CA ASN A 36 -17.73 -11.45 10.74
C ASN A 36 -17.42 -10.29 9.79
N PHE A 37 -16.17 -10.20 9.37
CA PHE A 37 -15.69 -9.15 8.47
C PHE A 37 -14.81 -9.76 7.39
N LEU A 38 -14.92 -9.22 6.17
CA LEU A 38 -13.92 -9.33 5.11
C LEU A 38 -13.31 -7.95 4.91
N HIS A 39 -11.99 -7.86 4.91
CA HIS A 39 -11.27 -6.61 4.89
C HIS A 39 -10.25 -6.56 3.77
N THR A 40 -10.27 -5.48 2.98
CA THR A 40 -9.26 -5.10 1.99
C THR A 40 -8.66 -3.75 2.33
N THR A 41 -7.41 -3.54 1.95
CA THR A 41 -6.66 -2.29 2.11
C THR A 41 -5.57 -2.22 1.05
N ASP A 42 -5.08 -1.02 0.75
CA ASP A 42 -3.89 -0.82 -0.09
C ASP A 42 -3.97 -1.60 -1.43
N THR A 43 -5.14 -1.59 -2.05
CA THR A 43 -5.38 -2.35 -3.29
C THR A 43 -4.63 -1.79 -4.49
N HIS A 44 -4.32 -0.47 -4.49
CA HIS A 44 -3.48 0.22 -5.48
C HIS A 44 -3.79 -0.14 -6.93
N GLY A 45 -5.07 -0.32 -7.26
CA GLY A 45 -5.52 -0.66 -8.61
C GLY A 45 -5.30 -2.11 -9.05
N TRP A 46 -4.80 -3.00 -8.20
CA TRP A 46 -4.54 -4.42 -8.53
C TRP A 46 -5.83 -5.26 -8.65
N LEU A 47 -6.82 -4.71 -9.34
CA LEU A 47 -8.14 -5.34 -9.46
C LEU A 47 -8.20 -6.49 -10.49
N ALA A 48 -7.13 -6.67 -11.27
CA ALA A 48 -6.99 -7.79 -12.21
C ALA A 48 -6.34 -9.04 -11.59
N GLY A 49 -6.01 -9.01 -10.30
CA GLY A 49 -5.21 -10.04 -9.64
C GLY A 49 -3.74 -10.00 -10.08
N HIS A 50 -2.92 -10.89 -9.53
CA HIS A 50 -1.50 -11.02 -9.85
C HIS A 50 -1.29 -11.99 -11.02
N LEU A 51 -1.06 -11.46 -12.22
CA LEU A 51 -0.94 -12.28 -13.43
C LEU A 51 0.31 -13.17 -13.47
N GLN A 52 1.33 -12.86 -12.65
CA GLN A 52 2.59 -13.60 -12.55
C GLN A 52 2.73 -14.40 -11.23
N GLU A 53 1.79 -14.24 -10.29
CA GLU A 53 1.81 -14.91 -9.00
C GLU A 53 0.51 -15.71 -8.77
N PRO A 54 0.56 -17.03 -9.00
CA PRO A 54 -0.65 -17.86 -8.97
C PRO A 54 -1.35 -17.89 -7.60
N SER A 55 -0.61 -17.64 -6.52
CA SER A 55 -1.18 -17.63 -5.17
C SER A 55 -2.10 -16.41 -4.91
N TYR A 56 -2.08 -15.37 -5.77
CA TYR A 56 -2.85 -14.13 -5.61
C TYR A 56 -3.58 -13.72 -6.88
N ALA A 57 -3.99 -14.70 -7.68
CA ALA A 57 -4.43 -14.52 -9.05
C ALA A 57 -5.92 -14.21 -9.22
N ALA A 58 -6.73 -14.21 -8.15
CA ALA A 58 -8.15 -13.86 -8.25
C ALA A 58 -8.32 -12.37 -8.58
N ASP A 59 -9.21 -12.08 -9.53
CA ASP A 59 -9.56 -10.70 -9.87
C ASP A 59 -10.68 -10.14 -8.98
N TRP A 60 -11.02 -8.86 -9.17
CA TRP A 60 -12.08 -8.21 -8.38
C TRP A 60 -13.46 -8.82 -8.63
N GLY A 61 -13.73 -9.42 -9.80
CA GLY A 61 -14.98 -10.12 -10.08
C GLY A 61 -15.08 -11.45 -9.32
N ASP A 62 -13.95 -12.13 -9.14
CA ASP A 62 -13.86 -13.30 -8.25
C ASP A 62 -14.10 -12.89 -6.79
N TYR A 63 -13.53 -11.75 -6.35
CA TYR A 63 -13.77 -11.20 -5.02
C TYR A 63 -15.23 -10.78 -4.81
N VAL A 64 -15.89 -10.20 -5.83
CA VAL A 64 -17.33 -9.91 -5.82
C VAL A 64 -18.16 -11.19 -5.65
N SER A 65 -17.79 -12.26 -6.35
CA SER A 65 -18.42 -13.57 -6.17
C SER A 65 -18.17 -14.11 -4.77
N PHE A 66 -16.93 -14.04 -4.27
CA PHE A 66 -16.55 -14.51 -2.94
C PHE A 66 -17.33 -13.80 -1.83
N THR A 67 -17.38 -12.49 -1.83
CA THR A 67 -18.14 -11.73 -0.82
C THR A 67 -19.63 -12.04 -0.87
N THR A 68 -20.21 -12.24 -2.06
CA THR A 68 -21.61 -12.64 -2.24
C THR A 68 -21.86 -14.00 -1.60
N ARG A 69 -21.04 -15.00 -1.91
CA ARG A 69 -21.18 -16.36 -1.36
C ARG A 69 -20.96 -16.41 0.16
N MET A 70 -20.01 -15.62 0.65
CA MET A 70 -19.76 -15.52 2.08
C MET A 70 -20.92 -14.85 2.83
N ARG A 71 -21.60 -13.85 2.22
CA ARG A 71 -22.83 -13.26 2.79
C ARG A 71 -23.98 -14.28 2.80
N GLU A 72 -24.17 -15.04 1.72
CA GLU A 72 -25.16 -16.12 1.68
C GLU A 72 -24.90 -17.15 2.79
N LYS A 73 -23.63 -17.52 3.01
CA LYS A 73 -23.22 -18.43 4.08
C LYS A 73 -23.46 -17.85 5.47
N ALA A 74 -23.16 -16.57 5.70
CA ALA A 74 -23.44 -15.87 6.94
C ALA A 74 -24.96 -15.84 7.23
N ASP A 75 -25.76 -15.44 6.25
CA ASP A 75 -27.23 -15.40 6.37
C ASP A 75 -27.81 -16.79 6.70
N ALA A 76 -27.34 -17.85 6.03
CA ALA A 76 -27.78 -19.22 6.32
C ALA A 76 -27.46 -19.68 7.74
N GLN A 77 -26.38 -19.17 8.34
CA GLN A 77 -25.98 -19.43 9.73
C GLN A 77 -26.65 -18.46 10.74
N GLY A 78 -27.35 -17.43 10.24
CA GLY A 78 -27.91 -16.35 11.06
C GLY A 78 -26.82 -15.44 11.68
N ALA A 79 -25.61 -15.45 11.14
CA ALA A 79 -24.49 -14.56 11.49
C ALA A 79 -24.51 -13.29 10.62
N ASP A 80 -23.82 -12.26 11.02
CA ASP A 80 -23.60 -11.07 10.21
C ASP A 80 -22.24 -11.10 9.54
N LEU A 81 -22.13 -10.57 8.31
CA LEU A 81 -20.89 -10.35 7.59
C LEU A 81 -20.86 -8.93 7.01
N LEU A 82 -19.80 -8.19 7.31
CA LEU A 82 -19.54 -6.86 6.78
C LEU A 82 -18.28 -6.88 5.91
N VAL A 83 -18.30 -6.17 4.79
CA VAL A 83 -17.16 -5.96 3.90
C VAL A 83 -16.62 -4.57 4.15
N ILE A 84 -15.33 -4.47 4.45
CA ILE A 84 -14.62 -3.27 4.86
C ILE A 84 -13.48 -3.00 3.87
N ASP A 85 -13.27 -1.72 3.53
CA ASP A 85 -12.11 -1.26 2.76
C ASP A 85 -11.49 -0.03 3.44
N THR A 86 -10.18 -0.03 3.63
CA THR A 86 -9.49 1.03 4.38
C THR A 86 -8.57 1.91 3.53
N GLY A 87 -8.88 2.04 2.23
CA GLY A 87 -8.26 3.06 1.37
C GLY A 87 -6.99 2.62 0.66
N ASP A 88 -6.33 3.59 0.02
CA ASP A 88 -5.24 3.40 -0.93
C ASP A 88 -5.63 2.45 -2.08
N ARG A 89 -6.68 2.85 -2.80
CA ARG A 89 -7.22 2.11 -3.96
C ARG A 89 -6.58 2.51 -5.27
N VAL A 90 -5.90 3.64 -5.29
CA VAL A 90 -5.35 4.32 -6.46
C VAL A 90 -3.82 4.23 -6.49
N GLU A 91 -3.22 4.47 -7.67
CA GLU A 91 -1.77 4.47 -7.91
C GLU A 91 -1.08 3.13 -7.61
N GLY A 92 -0.49 2.50 -8.62
CA GLY A 92 0.27 1.25 -8.48
C GLY A 92 -0.06 0.15 -9.47
N ASN A 93 -0.96 0.43 -10.45
CA ASN A 93 -1.31 -0.54 -11.48
C ASN A 93 -1.82 0.16 -12.75
N GLY A 94 -1.61 -0.45 -13.90
CA GLY A 94 -1.97 0.14 -15.19
C GLY A 94 -3.46 0.42 -15.36
N LEU A 95 -4.36 -0.27 -14.70
CA LEU A 95 -5.80 0.04 -14.72
C LEU A 95 -6.08 1.45 -14.20
N TYR A 96 -5.31 1.93 -13.22
CA TYR A 96 -5.39 3.29 -12.73
C TYR A 96 -4.47 4.23 -13.53
N ASP A 97 -3.17 3.95 -13.55
CA ASP A 97 -2.13 4.90 -13.92
C ASP A 97 -2.03 5.16 -15.42
N SER A 98 -2.49 4.23 -16.28
CA SER A 98 -2.47 4.39 -17.73
C SER A 98 -3.78 4.95 -18.31
N SER A 99 -4.81 5.14 -17.49
CA SER A 99 -6.10 5.66 -17.94
C SER A 99 -6.13 7.19 -18.00
N GLU A 100 -6.96 7.75 -18.93
CA GLU A 100 -7.18 9.19 -19.07
C GLU A 100 -8.70 9.47 -19.14
N PRO A 101 -9.30 10.18 -18.17
CA PRO A 101 -8.69 10.61 -16.89
C PRO A 101 -8.20 9.45 -16.04
N LYS A 102 -7.18 9.69 -15.20
CA LYS A 102 -6.67 8.66 -14.30
C LYS A 102 -7.78 8.08 -13.43
N GLY A 103 -7.78 6.74 -13.27
CA GLY A 103 -8.69 6.03 -12.38
C GLY A 103 -10.11 5.83 -12.88
N VAL A 104 -10.45 6.24 -14.13
CA VAL A 104 -11.82 6.09 -14.66
C VAL A 104 -12.31 4.64 -14.63
N TYR A 105 -11.45 3.67 -14.97
CA TYR A 105 -11.79 2.25 -14.93
C TYR A 105 -11.86 1.71 -13.49
N ILE A 106 -10.98 2.16 -12.61
CA ILE A 106 -10.99 1.73 -11.21
C ILE A 106 -12.29 2.12 -10.53
N SER A 107 -12.74 3.37 -10.69
CA SER A 107 -14.02 3.83 -10.13
C SER A 107 -15.20 3.01 -10.63
N GLU A 108 -15.21 2.65 -11.93
CA GLU A 108 -16.24 1.82 -12.53
C GLU A 108 -16.26 0.38 -11.98
N ILE A 109 -15.07 -0.21 -11.80
CA ILE A 109 -14.93 -1.58 -11.29
C ILE A 109 -15.26 -1.64 -9.79
N LEU A 110 -14.72 -0.71 -8.98
CA LEU A 110 -14.94 -0.67 -7.53
C LEU A 110 -16.42 -0.55 -7.16
N ARG A 111 -17.17 0.27 -7.87
CA ARG A 111 -18.62 0.46 -7.60
C ARG A 111 -19.47 -0.80 -7.81
N GLN A 112 -18.92 -1.84 -8.45
CA GLN A 112 -19.59 -3.11 -8.61
C GLN A 112 -19.59 -3.95 -7.32
N GLN A 113 -18.75 -3.60 -6.35
CA GLN A 113 -18.69 -4.30 -5.07
C GLN A 113 -19.60 -3.63 -4.03
N HIS A 114 -20.34 -4.44 -3.29
CA HIS A 114 -21.04 -3.96 -2.13
C HIS A 114 -20.10 -3.90 -0.92
N ILE A 115 -19.67 -2.70 -0.56
CA ILE A 115 -18.82 -2.43 0.61
C ILE A 115 -19.71 -1.79 1.69
N ASP A 116 -19.71 -2.33 2.92
CA ASP A 116 -20.52 -1.85 4.04
C ASP A 116 -19.94 -0.61 4.70
N LEU A 117 -18.62 -0.54 4.77
CA LEU A 117 -17.88 0.62 5.27
C LEU A 117 -16.54 0.76 4.55
N MET A 118 -16.20 2.00 4.21
CA MET A 118 -14.91 2.34 3.63
C MET A 118 -14.43 3.72 4.06
N CYS A 119 -13.14 3.98 3.89
CA CYS A 119 -12.52 5.29 4.15
C CYS A 119 -11.47 5.63 3.10
N SER A 120 -10.88 6.82 3.17
CA SER A 120 -9.78 7.27 2.33
C SER A 120 -8.44 6.73 2.82
N GLY A 121 -7.52 6.46 1.88
CA GLY A 121 -6.10 6.41 2.17
C GLY A 121 -5.40 7.73 1.80
N ASN A 122 -4.06 7.75 1.87
CA ASN A 122 -3.30 8.95 1.53
C ASN A 122 -3.10 9.12 0.02
N HIS A 123 -3.11 8.03 -0.76
CA HIS A 123 -3.00 8.11 -2.22
C HIS A 123 -4.22 8.79 -2.86
N GLU A 124 -5.38 8.69 -2.26
CA GLU A 124 -6.56 9.45 -2.69
C GLU A 124 -6.39 10.96 -2.54
N LEU A 125 -5.43 11.44 -1.73
CA LEU A 125 -5.27 12.86 -1.38
C LEU A 125 -3.99 13.54 -1.90
N TYR A 126 -3.09 12.84 -2.57
CA TYR A 126 -1.84 13.42 -3.08
C TYR A 126 -2.05 14.47 -4.17
N GLN A 127 -3.12 14.36 -4.95
CA GLN A 127 -3.38 15.23 -6.09
C GLN A 127 -4.80 15.79 -6.06
N GLU A 128 -4.98 16.99 -6.61
CA GLU A 128 -6.28 17.66 -6.66
C GLU A 128 -7.34 16.84 -7.39
N ASN A 129 -6.99 16.33 -8.58
CA ASN A 129 -7.91 15.55 -9.39
C ASN A 129 -8.34 14.25 -8.71
N THR A 130 -7.45 13.59 -7.94
CA THR A 130 -7.73 12.36 -7.22
C THR A 130 -8.70 12.63 -6.07
N SER A 131 -8.43 13.66 -5.25
CA SER A 131 -9.30 14.02 -4.13
C SER A 131 -10.68 14.55 -4.58
N LEU A 132 -10.72 15.27 -5.72
CA LEU A 132 -12.00 15.67 -6.33
C LEU A 132 -12.77 14.46 -6.89
N ALA A 133 -12.07 13.48 -7.48
CA ALA A 133 -12.71 12.24 -7.94
C ALA A 133 -13.27 11.43 -6.77
N GLU A 134 -12.57 11.40 -5.62
CA GLU A 134 -13.11 10.81 -4.39
C GLU A 134 -14.40 11.51 -3.97
N PHE A 135 -14.38 12.84 -3.85
CA PHE A 135 -15.51 13.63 -3.39
C PHE A 135 -16.73 13.55 -4.31
N PHE A 136 -16.53 13.63 -5.64
CA PHE A 136 -17.64 13.69 -6.60
C PHE A 136 -18.10 12.34 -7.14
N ASN A 137 -17.26 11.31 -7.10
CA ASN A 137 -17.56 10.01 -7.68
C ASN A 137 -17.63 8.90 -6.62
N THR A 138 -16.52 8.67 -5.85
CA THR A 138 -16.46 7.53 -4.93
C THR A 138 -17.40 7.70 -3.74
N VAL A 139 -17.35 8.83 -3.05
CA VAL A 139 -18.21 9.10 -1.89
C VAL A 139 -19.71 9.02 -2.24
N PRO A 140 -20.22 9.61 -3.35
CA PRO A 140 -21.61 9.45 -3.76
C PRO A 140 -22.00 8.01 -4.12
N ASN A 141 -21.11 7.23 -4.75
CA ASN A 141 -21.36 5.84 -5.11
C ASN A 141 -21.54 4.95 -3.87
N PHE A 142 -20.80 5.25 -2.80
CA PHE A 142 -20.86 4.53 -1.52
C PHE A 142 -21.53 5.36 -0.41
N ARG A 143 -22.54 6.15 -0.79
CA ARG A 143 -23.21 7.10 0.11
C ARG A 143 -23.70 6.44 1.39
N GLY A 144 -23.24 6.99 2.53
CA GLY A 144 -23.56 6.50 3.87
C GLY A 144 -22.73 5.29 4.32
N ASN A 145 -21.83 4.77 3.44
CA ASN A 145 -20.87 3.72 3.75
C ASN A 145 -19.42 4.25 3.73
N TYR A 146 -19.17 5.34 3.02
CA TYR A 146 -17.90 6.04 3.07
C TYR A 146 -17.84 6.95 4.30
N LEU A 147 -16.76 6.86 5.10
CA LEU A 147 -16.54 7.64 6.31
C LEU A 147 -15.23 8.42 6.23
N ALA A 148 -15.24 9.67 6.71
CA ALA A 148 -14.06 10.53 6.80
C ALA A 148 -14.10 11.32 8.10
N SER A 149 -13.59 10.74 9.19
CA SER A 149 -13.65 11.33 10.53
C SER A 149 -12.77 12.57 10.67
N ASN A 150 -11.61 12.60 10.01
CA ASN A 150 -10.62 13.66 10.15
C ASN A 150 -10.19 14.30 8.83
N ILE A 151 -11.00 14.17 7.76
CA ILE A 151 -10.67 14.74 6.45
C ILE A 151 -11.77 15.70 6.01
N ASP A 152 -11.34 16.93 5.64
CA ASP A 152 -12.15 17.92 4.94
C ASP A 152 -11.61 18.15 3.53
N ILE A 153 -12.49 18.62 2.66
CA ILE A 153 -12.13 19.07 1.31
C ILE A 153 -12.58 20.51 1.12
N ILE A 154 -11.78 21.33 0.44
CA ILE A 154 -12.19 22.66 0.01
C ILE A 154 -13.15 22.50 -1.15
N HIS A 155 -14.41 22.86 -0.95
CA HIS A 155 -15.42 22.69 -1.97
C HIS A 155 -15.13 23.62 -3.17
N PRO A 156 -14.98 23.11 -4.41
CA PRO A 156 -14.41 23.89 -5.52
C PRO A 156 -15.28 25.07 -5.97
N THR A 157 -16.54 25.15 -5.55
CA THR A 157 -17.44 26.25 -5.93
C THR A 157 -17.59 27.29 -4.81
N THR A 158 -17.62 26.85 -3.54
CA THR A 158 -17.81 27.75 -2.39
C THR A 158 -16.51 28.17 -1.75
N GLU A 159 -15.41 27.49 -2.07
CA GLU A 159 -14.08 27.67 -1.46
C GLU A 159 -14.06 27.47 0.06
N GLU A 160 -15.12 26.88 0.62
CA GLU A 160 -15.25 26.60 2.04
C GLU A 160 -14.86 25.14 2.34
N PRO A 161 -14.22 24.86 3.49
CA PRO A 161 -13.96 23.50 3.92
C PRO A 161 -15.27 22.79 4.29
N VAL A 162 -15.45 21.60 3.75
CA VAL A 162 -16.59 20.72 4.07
C VAL A 162 -16.07 19.32 4.37
N PRO A 163 -16.72 18.50 5.21
CA PRO A 163 -16.36 17.12 5.40
C PRO A 163 -16.30 16.37 4.06
N LEU A 164 -15.21 15.62 3.82
CA LEU A 164 -15.08 14.78 2.62
C LEU A 164 -16.25 13.78 2.54
N ALA A 165 -16.63 13.20 3.69
CA ALA A 165 -17.75 12.27 3.86
C ALA A 165 -18.28 12.36 5.30
N PRO A 166 -19.36 11.66 5.68
CA PRO A 166 -19.83 11.61 7.05
C PRO A 166 -18.72 11.24 8.04
N ARG A 167 -18.64 11.95 9.17
CA ARG A 167 -17.63 11.74 10.22
C ARG A 167 -17.73 10.36 10.87
N TYR A 168 -18.96 9.85 11.05
CA TYR A 168 -19.23 8.55 11.64
C TYR A 168 -20.62 8.04 11.21
N LYS A 169 -20.87 6.75 11.49
CA LYS A 169 -22.14 6.09 11.19
C LYS A 169 -22.62 5.27 12.37
N LYS A 170 -23.91 5.37 12.67
CA LYS A 170 -24.60 4.46 13.60
C LYS A 170 -25.53 3.54 12.83
N PHE A 171 -25.43 2.24 13.08
CA PHE A 171 -26.29 1.26 12.44
C PHE A 171 -26.44 -0.01 13.30
N THR A 172 -27.34 -0.86 12.88
CA THR A 172 -27.60 -2.15 13.53
C THR A 172 -27.46 -3.25 12.49
N THR A 173 -26.75 -4.33 12.82
CA THR A 173 -26.55 -5.44 11.90
C THR A 173 -27.83 -6.22 11.66
N LYS A 174 -27.93 -6.85 10.48
CA LYS A 174 -29.17 -7.45 9.95
C LYS A 174 -29.65 -8.66 10.77
N ASN A 175 -28.75 -9.62 11.01
CA ASN A 175 -29.12 -10.93 11.55
C ASN A 175 -29.06 -10.97 13.08
N GLN A 176 -27.99 -10.45 13.67
CA GLN A 176 -27.74 -10.47 15.12
C GLN A 176 -28.28 -9.21 15.82
N GLY A 177 -28.51 -8.11 15.05
CA GLY A 177 -28.97 -6.85 15.60
C GLY A 177 -27.97 -6.21 16.56
N ILE A 178 -26.68 -6.30 16.23
CA ILE A 178 -25.58 -5.68 16.98
C ILE A 178 -25.55 -4.19 16.61
N ARG A 179 -25.57 -3.32 17.62
CA ARG A 179 -25.57 -1.86 17.44
C ARG A 179 -24.14 -1.37 17.38
N ILE A 180 -23.78 -0.80 16.24
CA ILE A 180 -22.39 -0.38 15.92
C ILE A 180 -22.36 1.14 15.75
N VAL A 181 -21.30 1.75 16.32
CA VAL A 181 -20.84 3.09 15.97
C VAL A 181 -19.53 2.92 15.23
N ALA A 182 -19.47 3.38 13.99
CA ALA A 182 -18.31 3.25 13.11
C ALA A 182 -17.70 4.61 12.81
N PHE A 183 -16.35 4.68 12.80
CA PHE A 183 -15.53 5.84 12.46
C PHE A 183 -14.59 5.49 11.31
N GLY A 184 -14.17 6.50 10.49
CA GLY A 184 -13.24 6.32 9.38
C GLY A 184 -12.09 7.33 9.46
N PHE A 185 -10.88 6.89 9.82
CA PHE A 185 -9.73 7.77 10.04
C PHE A 185 -8.65 7.62 8.96
N LEU A 186 -7.90 8.68 8.73
CA LEU A 186 -6.60 8.68 8.09
C LEU A 186 -5.54 9.01 9.15
N PHE A 187 -4.36 8.39 9.08
CA PHE A 187 -3.24 8.76 9.94
C PHE A 187 -2.88 10.26 9.80
N ASP A 188 -2.02 10.80 10.64
CA ASP A 188 -1.63 12.22 10.62
C ASP A 188 -0.84 12.59 9.36
N PHE A 189 -1.53 12.56 8.22
CA PHE A 189 -0.98 12.76 6.89
C PHE A 189 -0.81 14.25 6.57
N THR A 190 0.35 14.64 6.05
CA THR A 190 0.73 16.05 5.83
C THR A 190 1.15 16.37 4.39
N LYS A 191 1.14 15.40 3.48
CA LYS A 191 1.47 15.60 2.06
C LYS A 191 0.24 15.61 1.14
N ASN A 192 -0.92 15.80 1.71
CA ASN A 192 -2.16 15.97 0.98
C ASN A 192 -2.13 17.25 0.13
N TYR A 193 -2.83 17.24 -1.00
CA TYR A 193 -2.94 18.43 -1.85
C TYR A 193 -3.71 19.56 -1.13
N ASN A 194 -3.42 20.80 -1.51
CA ASN A 194 -3.94 22.02 -0.84
C ASN A 194 -5.46 22.14 -0.81
N ASN A 195 -6.18 21.36 -1.62
CA ASN A 195 -7.65 21.31 -1.60
C ASN A 195 -8.23 20.38 -0.54
N THR A 196 -7.39 19.73 0.27
CA THR A 196 -7.83 18.86 1.37
C THR A 196 -7.17 19.28 2.69
N ILE A 197 -7.83 18.97 3.79
CA ILE A 197 -7.35 19.22 5.15
C ILE A 197 -7.45 17.92 5.92
N VAL A 198 -6.32 17.43 6.42
CA VAL A 198 -6.27 16.27 7.33
C VAL A 198 -6.03 16.79 8.74
N GLN A 199 -7.04 16.66 9.60
CA GLN A 199 -6.92 17.04 10.99
C GLN A 199 -6.18 15.94 11.76
N PRO A 200 -5.21 16.28 12.64
CA PRO A 200 -4.55 15.27 13.48
C PRO A 200 -5.57 14.48 14.30
N VAL A 201 -5.32 13.18 14.43
CA VAL A 201 -6.23 12.26 15.13
C VAL A 201 -6.47 12.70 16.58
N GLU A 202 -5.41 13.12 17.31
CA GLU A 202 -5.56 13.56 18.69
C GLU A 202 -6.36 14.84 18.87
N ASP A 203 -6.49 15.68 17.84
CA ASP A 203 -7.36 16.84 17.86
C ASP A 203 -8.79 16.44 17.49
N THR A 204 -8.95 15.57 16.48
CA THR A 204 -10.26 15.08 16.04
C THR A 204 -11.01 14.35 17.14
N ILE A 205 -10.34 13.51 17.94
CA ILE A 205 -11.01 12.77 19.02
C ILE A 205 -11.48 13.66 20.18
N LYS A 206 -11.07 14.93 20.23
CA LYS A 206 -11.55 15.92 21.21
C LYS A 206 -12.78 16.70 20.75
N GLU A 207 -13.11 16.60 19.45
CA GLU A 207 -14.29 17.27 18.89
C GLU A 207 -15.58 16.80 19.56
N ASP A 208 -16.53 17.71 19.71
CA ASP A 208 -17.80 17.46 20.39
C ASP A 208 -18.57 16.28 19.77
N TRP A 209 -18.60 16.18 18.44
CA TRP A 209 -19.28 15.11 17.73
C TRP A 209 -18.70 13.72 18.04
N PHE A 210 -17.36 13.61 18.18
CA PHE A 210 -16.70 12.35 18.53
C PHE A 210 -17.00 11.97 19.98
N GLN A 211 -16.87 12.96 20.87
CA GLN A 211 -17.15 12.82 22.29
C GLN A 211 -18.61 12.42 22.56
N GLU A 212 -19.57 12.96 21.80
CA GLU A 212 -20.97 12.57 21.87
C GLU A 212 -21.18 11.14 21.34
N ALA A 213 -20.55 10.78 20.21
CA ALA A 213 -20.67 9.45 19.63
C ALA A 213 -20.16 8.34 20.56
N ILE A 214 -19.03 8.54 21.25
CA ILE A 214 -18.48 7.53 22.16
C ILE A 214 -19.21 7.48 23.52
N ARG A 215 -19.97 8.52 23.91
CA ARG A 215 -20.84 8.52 25.11
C ARG A 215 -22.17 7.81 24.91
N ASP A 216 -22.51 7.44 23.69
CA ASP A 216 -23.74 6.71 23.41
C ASP A 216 -23.76 5.38 24.20
N LYS A 217 -24.84 5.19 24.97
CA LYS A 217 -25.00 3.99 25.83
C LYS A 217 -25.54 2.79 25.05
N ASP A 218 -26.14 3.05 23.90
CA ASP A 218 -26.79 2.05 23.06
C ASP A 218 -25.84 1.50 21.97
N VAL A 219 -24.59 1.17 22.37
CA VAL A 219 -23.53 0.64 21.50
C VAL A 219 -23.09 -0.72 22.04
N ASP A 220 -23.07 -1.71 21.16
CA ASP A 220 -22.59 -3.06 21.44
C ASP A 220 -21.13 -3.27 20.96
N LEU A 221 -20.70 -2.50 19.93
CA LEU A 221 -19.37 -2.52 19.34
C LEU A 221 -19.00 -1.15 18.79
N PHE A 222 -17.80 -0.65 19.08
CA PHE A 222 -17.17 0.40 18.31
C PHE A 222 -16.36 -0.22 17.18
N LEU A 223 -16.53 0.30 15.96
CA LEU A 223 -15.82 -0.13 14.77
C LEU A 223 -15.00 1.05 14.22
N VAL A 224 -13.69 0.96 14.29
CA VAL A 224 -12.77 1.99 13.80
C VAL A 224 -12.10 1.45 12.56
N ILE A 225 -12.53 1.93 11.40
CA ILE A 225 -11.83 1.68 10.15
C ILE A 225 -10.89 2.84 9.86
N GLY A 226 -9.76 2.61 9.22
CA GLY A 226 -8.87 3.71 8.89
C GLY A 226 -7.66 3.27 8.08
N HIS A 227 -7.18 4.18 7.27
CA HIS A 227 -5.89 4.02 6.64
C HIS A 227 -4.79 4.45 7.64
N VAL A 228 -4.59 3.61 8.63
CA VAL A 228 -3.76 3.85 9.82
C VAL A 228 -3.09 2.53 10.21
N PRO A 229 -1.77 2.50 10.47
CA PRO A 229 -1.12 1.28 10.99
C PRO A 229 -1.73 0.85 12.32
N VAL A 230 -1.98 -0.45 12.47
CA VAL A 230 -2.65 -0.96 13.70
C VAL A 230 -1.80 -0.83 14.97
N HIS A 231 -0.48 -0.69 14.85
CA HIS A 231 0.45 -0.43 15.97
C HIS A 231 0.86 1.07 16.07
N SER A 232 0.02 2.00 15.60
CA SER A 232 0.34 3.42 15.60
C SER A 232 -0.10 4.16 16.86
N THR A 233 0.50 5.33 17.08
CA THR A 233 0.12 6.25 18.16
C THR A 233 -1.29 6.81 17.98
N GLU A 234 -1.75 6.94 16.74
CA GLU A 234 -3.10 7.42 16.39
C GLU A 234 -4.18 6.42 16.85
N TYR A 235 -4.01 5.14 16.55
CA TYR A 235 -4.94 4.11 17.03
C TYR A 235 -4.87 3.92 18.53
N ASP A 236 -3.70 4.03 19.12
CA ASP A 236 -3.53 4.07 20.57
C ASP A 236 -4.27 5.25 21.22
N ALA A 237 -4.26 6.43 20.60
CA ALA A 237 -4.98 7.61 21.09
C ALA A 237 -6.50 7.40 21.03
N ILE A 238 -7.03 6.89 19.91
CA ILE A 238 -8.45 6.56 19.75
C ILE A 238 -8.87 5.49 20.78
N PHE A 239 -8.07 4.43 20.92
CA PHE A 239 -8.31 3.38 21.91
C PHE A 239 -8.42 3.94 23.33
N LYS A 240 -7.44 4.74 23.75
CA LYS A 240 -7.40 5.34 25.11
C LYS A 240 -8.60 6.27 25.34
N GLU A 241 -8.98 7.07 24.35
CA GLU A 241 -10.11 7.99 24.48
C GLU A 241 -11.44 7.24 24.60
N ILE A 242 -11.69 6.22 23.76
CA ILE A 242 -12.88 5.37 23.89
C ILE A 242 -12.88 4.67 25.25
N ARG A 243 -11.75 4.08 25.69
CA ARG A 243 -11.65 3.36 26.95
C ARG A 243 -11.86 4.24 28.19
N ALA A 244 -11.46 5.50 28.15
CA ALA A 244 -11.69 6.45 29.24
C ALA A 244 -13.19 6.66 29.53
N ILE A 245 -14.07 6.53 28.50
CA ILE A 245 -15.51 6.76 28.59
C ILE A 245 -16.28 5.44 28.58
N ARG A 246 -15.86 4.49 27.73
CA ARG A 246 -16.51 3.18 27.50
C ARG A 246 -15.51 2.05 27.76
N TRP A 247 -15.09 1.92 29.01
CA TRP A 247 -14.08 0.95 29.47
C TRP A 247 -14.40 -0.51 29.14
N ASP A 248 -15.67 -0.83 28.94
CA ASP A 248 -16.21 -2.18 28.84
C ASP A 248 -16.70 -2.58 27.43
N THR A 249 -16.88 -1.61 26.52
CA THR A 249 -17.44 -1.88 25.19
C THR A 249 -16.35 -2.44 24.25
N PRO A 250 -16.64 -3.55 23.53
CA PRO A 250 -15.73 -4.07 22.51
C PRO A 250 -15.37 -3.05 21.43
N ILE A 251 -14.12 -3.12 20.92
CA ILE A 251 -13.64 -2.29 19.83
C ILE A 251 -12.95 -3.18 18.80
N GLN A 252 -13.30 -3.01 17.51
CA GLN A 252 -12.59 -3.59 16.39
C GLN A 252 -11.97 -2.47 15.56
N PHE A 253 -10.64 -2.56 15.32
CA PHE A 253 -9.91 -1.69 14.41
C PHE A 253 -9.61 -2.43 13.11
N PHE A 254 -9.69 -1.73 11.97
CA PHE A 254 -9.14 -2.17 10.71
C PHE A 254 -8.18 -1.10 10.20
N GLY A 255 -6.95 -1.52 9.84
CA GLY A 255 -5.86 -0.63 9.45
C GLY A 255 -5.31 -0.91 8.06
N GLY A 256 -4.32 -0.10 7.63
CA GLY A 256 -3.63 -0.20 6.36
C GLY A 256 -2.31 0.57 6.36
N HIS A 257 -1.89 1.09 5.18
CA HIS A 257 -0.76 1.96 4.96
C HIS A 257 0.62 1.29 4.96
N GLN A 258 0.89 0.35 5.83
CA GLN A 258 2.21 -0.30 5.93
C GLN A 258 2.41 -1.45 4.93
N HIS A 259 1.39 -1.79 4.13
CA HIS A 259 1.46 -2.86 3.14
C HIS A 259 1.81 -4.24 3.72
N ILE A 260 1.45 -4.49 4.99
CA ILE A 260 1.73 -5.73 5.69
C ILE A 260 0.45 -6.35 6.24
N ARG A 261 0.47 -7.65 6.46
CA ARG A 261 -0.51 -8.31 7.31
C ARG A 261 -0.11 -8.09 8.76
N ASP A 262 -1.03 -7.55 9.54
CA ASP A 262 -0.74 -7.17 10.92
C ASP A 262 -1.96 -7.38 11.81
N PHE A 263 -1.72 -7.80 13.05
CA PHE A 263 -2.75 -8.01 14.05
C PHE A 263 -2.29 -7.47 15.40
N ALA A 264 -3.01 -6.46 15.89
CA ALA A 264 -2.71 -5.79 17.14
C ALA A 264 -3.70 -6.17 18.23
N ARG A 265 -3.20 -6.36 19.45
CA ARG A 265 -4.01 -6.57 20.64
C ARG A 265 -3.86 -5.39 21.60
N TYR A 266 -4.89 -4.55 21.72
CA TYR A 266 -4.86 -3.40 22.64
C TYR A 266 -5.26 -3.81 24.07
N ASP A 267 -6.33 -4.63 24.20
CA ASP A 267 -6.74 -5.24 25.48
C ASP A 267 -7.55 -6.53 25.23
N SER A 268 -8.25 -7.05 26.24
CA SER A 268 -9.06 -8.26 26.10
C SER A 268 -10.34 -8.10 25.27
N LYS A 269 -10.72 -6.87 24.89
CA LYS A 269 -11.93 -6.52 24.15
C LYS A 269 -11.66 -5.58 22.99
N ALA A 270 -10.40 -5.34 22.64
CA ALA A 270 -10.02 -4.44 21.54
C ALA A 270 -8.88 -5.05 20.73
N TYR A 271 -9.10 -5.18 19.42
CA TYR A 271 -8.17 -5.79 18.49
C TYR A 271 -8.14 -5.02 17.18
N GLY A 272 -7.01 -5.09 16.46
CA GLY A 272 -6.81 -4.49 15.15
C GLY A 272 -6.37 -5.53 14.12
N LEU A 273 -6.75 -5.34 12.85
CA LEU A 273 -6.33 -6.15 11.71
C LEU A 273 -5.97 -5.25 10.54
N ALA A 274 -4.83 -5.49 9.90
CA ALA A 274 -4.44 -4.98 8.59
C ALA A 274 -4.20 -6.15 7.63
N SER A 275 -4.58 -6.01 6.35
CA SER A 275 -4.74 -7.14 5.44
C SER A 275 -3.72 -7.18 4.30
N GLY A 276 -2.54 -6.58 4.48
CA GLY A 276 -1.51 -6.59 3.45
C GLY A 276 -1.71 -5.50 2.41
N ARG A 277 -1.49 -5.82 1.13
CA ARG A 277 -1.52 -4.89 -0.01
C ARG A 277 -1.94 -5.58 -1.31
N PHE A 278 -2.16 -4.80 -2.37
CA PHE A 278 -2.23 -5.23 -3.78
C PHE A 278 -3.18 -6.41 -4.07
N MET A 279 -4.22 -6.57 -3.25
CA MET A 279 -5.09 -7.75 -3.34
C MET A 279 -4.35 -9.09 -3.19
N GLU A 280 -3.22 -9.13 -2.47
CA GLU A 280 -2.55 -10.39 -2.11
C GLU A 280 -3.39 -11.17 -1.10
N THR A 281 -4.03 -10.45 -0.17
CA THR A 281 -4.73 -11.03 0.98
C THR A 281 -6.09 -10.36 1.21
N ILE A 282 -7.07 -11.16 1.62
CA ILE A 282 -8.31 -10.69 2.20
C ILE A 282 -8.31 -11.03 3.69
N GLY A 283 -8.32 -10.02 4.55
CA GLY A 283 -8.42 -10.24 5.99
C GLY A 283 -9.81 -10.73 6.38
N PHE A 284 -9.86 -11.78 7.18
CA PHE A 284 -11.06 -12.23 7.84
C PHE A 284 -10.96 -12.00 9.34
N MET A 285 -11.98 -11.39 9.92
CA MET A 285 -12.09 -11.19 11.37
C MET A 285 -13.45 -11.65 11.83
N SER A 286 -13.52 -12.36 12.97
CA SER A 286 -14.79 -12.72 13.57
C SER A 286 -14.84 -12.43 15.06
N ILE A 287 -16.04 -12.09 15.53
CA ILE A 287 -16.29 -11.76 16.94
C ILE A 287 -17.50 -12.56 17.42
N ASP A 288 -17.30 -13.23 18.56
CA ASP A 288 -18.33 -13.94 19.29
C ASP A 288 -18.52 -13.34 20.69
N GLY A 289 -19.65 -13.63 21.36
CA GLY A 289 -19.92 -13.16 22.73
C GLY A 289 -20.35 -11.70 22.82
N LEU A 290 -20.83 -11.10 21.71
CA LEU A 290 -21.42 -9.75 21.69
C LEU A 290 -22.87 -9.75 22.16
N SER A 291 -23.36 -8.57 22.56
CA SER A 291 -24.77 -8.32 22.78
C SER A 291 -25.52 -8.35 21.45
N THR A 292 -26.66 -9.04 21.39
CA THR A 292 -27.50 -9.19 20.18
C THR A 292 -28.94 -8.79 20.46
N HIS A 293 -29.77 -8.67 19.41
CA HIS A 293 -31.19 -8.39 19.59
C HIS A 293 -31.93 -9.53 20.33
N ARG A 294 -31.44 -10.76 20.24
CA ARG A 294 -32.01 -11.93 20.94
C ARG A 294 -31.57 -11.99 22.40
N GLN A 295 -30.34 -11.53 22.68
CA GLN A 295 -29.76 -11.58 24.02
C GLN A 295 -29.02 -10.27 24.31
N ARG A 296 -29.70 -9.33 24.98
CA ARG A 296 -29.10 -8.07 25.41
C ARG A 296 -28.29 -8.28 26.67
N ILE A 297 -26.97 -8.15 26.54
CA ILE A 297 -26.01 -8.28 27.64
C ILE A 297 -25.35 -6.91 27.83
N LYS A 298 -25.19 -6.47 29.09
CA LYS A 298 -24.42 -5.25 29.36
C LYS A 298 -22.98 -5.45 28.88
N PRO A 299 -22.34 -4.48 28.21
CA PRO A 299 -20.96 -4.61 27.72
C PRO A 299 -19.96 -5.09 28.78
N ALA A 300 -20.12 -4.65 30.04
CA ALA A 300 -19.29 -5.13 31.16
C ALA A 300 -19.35 -6.65 31.41
N LEU A 301 -20.43 -7.30 31.02
CA LEU A 301 -20.66 -8.73 31.20
C LEU A 301 -20.39 -9.56 29.94
N THR A 302 -20.08 -8.92 28.82
CA THR A 302 -19.70 -9.63 27.59
C THR A 302 -18.28 -10.16 27.71
N SER A 303 -18.02 -11.33 27.11
CA SER A 303 -16.69 -11.94 26.99
C SER A 303 -16.43 -12.22 25.50
N PRO A 304 -16.18 -11.17 24.71
CA PRO A 304 -16.00 -11.34 23.28
C PRO A 304 -14.74 -12.16 22.98
N LYS A 305 -14.86 -13.01 21.97
CA LYS A 305 -13.74 -13.78 21.43
C LYS A 305 -13.49 -13.29 20.02
N PHE A 306 -12.25 -12.99 19.70
CA PHE A 306 -11.81 -12.49 18.42
C PHE A 306 -10.95 -13.54 17.73
N HIS A 307 -11.22 -13.79 16.44
CA HIS A 307 -10.43 -14.70 15.60
C HIS A 307 -10.09 -14.01 14.29
N ARG A 308 -8.86 -14.14 13.84
CA ARG A 308 -8.34 -13.60 12.60
C ARG A 308 -7.96 -14.70 11.62
N MET A 309 -8.01 -14.38 10.34
CA MET A 309 -7.43 -15.19 9.27
C MET A 309 -7.02 -14.27 8.12
N TYR A 310 -5.92 -14.58 7.47
CA TYR A 310 -5.49 -13.96 6.22
C TYR A 310 -5.77 -14.95 5.10
N ILE A 311 -6.73 -14.62 4.24
CA ILE A 311 -7.16 -15.47 3.12
C ILE A 311 -6.35 -15.08 1.90
N ASP A 312 -5.65 -15.99 1.27
CA ASP A 312 -4.99 -15.75 0.00
C ASP A 312 -6.00 -15.41 -1.10
N ASN A 313 -5.73 -14.36 -1.87
CA ASN A 313 -6.63 -13.91 -2.93
C ASN A 313 -6.52 -14.81 -4.17
N ASN A 314 -7.03 -16.04 -4.09
CA ASN A 314 -7.07 -16.98 -5.19
C ASN A 314 -8.31 -17.87 -5.15
N LEU A 315 -8.67 -18.45 -6.29
CA LEU A 315 -9.86 -19.29 -6.41
C LEU A 315 -9.79 -20.55 -5.56
N PHE A 316 -8.60 -21.08 -5.27
CA PHE A 316 -8.45 -22.28 -4.45
C PHE A 316 -8.88 -22.00 -3.00
N SER A 317 -8.42 -20.88 -2.41
CA SER A 317 -8.88 -20.40 -1.10
C SER A 317 -10.38 -20.06 -1.10
N PHE A 318 -10.86 -19.42 -2.16
CA PHE A 318 -12.29 -19.04 -2.24
C PHE A 318 -13.21 -20.24 -2.31
N TYR A 319 -12.87 -21.28 -3.09
CA TYR A 319 -13.65 -22.52 -3.12
C TYR A 319 -13.64 -23.21 -1.77
N HIS A 320 -12.49 -23.29 -1.11
CA HIS A 320 -12.39 -23.89 0.22
C HIS A 320 -13.31 -23.20 1.23
N HIS A 321 -13.22 -21.88 1.37
CA HIS A 321 -13.97 -21.13 2.39
C HIS A 321 -15.48 -21.04 2.10
N THR A 322 -15.87 -21.04 0.85
CA THR A 322 -17.31 -21.07 0.47
C THR A 322 -17.88 -22.47 0.50
N GLY A 323 -17.07 -23.51 0.29
CA GLY A 323 -17.50 -24.90 0.12
C GLY A 323 -18.11 -25.14 -1.27
N LEU A 324 -17.76 -24.31 -2.26
CA LEU A 324 -18.21 -24.38 -3.64
C LEU A 324 -17.07 -24.76 -4.58
N ASP A 325 -17.39 -25.02 -5.85
CA ASP A 325 -16.44 -25.39 -6.89
C ASP A 325 -16.49 -24.39 -8.06
N ASN A 326 -15.70 -24.66 -9.10
CA ASN A 326 -15.59 -23.79 -10.28
C ASN A 326 -16.91 -23.61 -11.06
N GLU A 327 -17.93 -24.47 -10.87
CA GLU A 327 -19.23 -24.35 -11.53
C GLU A 327 -20.22 -23.56 -10.67
N THR A 328 -20.18 -23.74 -9.36
CA THR A 328 -21.18 -23.20 -8.41
C THR A 328 -20.73 -21.90 -7.71
N PHE A 329 -19.43 -21.64 -7.64
CA PHE A 329 -18.88 -20.45 -7.00
C PHE A 329 -19.15 -19.17 -7.78
N PRO A 330 -18.85 -19.08 -9.11
CA PRO A 330 -18.99 -17.80 -9.82
C PRO A 330 -20.42 -17.28 -9.76
N THR A 331 -20.57 -16.00 -9.53
CA THR A 331 -21.87 -15.32 -9.69
C THR A 331 -21.96 -14.64 -11.05
N PRO A 332 -23.15 -14.53 -11.67
CA PRO A 332 -23.28 -13.80 -12.93
C PRO A 332 -22.75 -12.36 -12.84
N HIS A 333 -22.96 -11.71 -11.68
CA HIS A 333 -22.45 -10.35 -11.45
C HIS A 333 -20.92 -10.33 -11.39
N GLY A 334 -20.28 -11.22 -10.61
CA GLY A 334 -18.82 -11.31 -10.56
C GLY A 334 -18.19 -11.59 -11.92
N GLN A 335 -18.79 -12.51 -12.71
CA GLN A 335 -18.32 -12.81 -14.07
C GLN A 335 -18.39 -11.56 -14.98
N ASN A 336 -19.44 -10.75 -14.85
CA ASN A 336 -19.55 -9.48 -15.59
C ASN A 336 -18.47 -8.49 -15.16
N VAL A 337 -18.09 -8.46 -13.88
CA VAL A 337 -16.98 -7.62 -13.37
C VAL A 337 -15.63 -8.09 -13.91
N SER A 338 -15.36 -9.39 -13.91
CA SER A 338 -14.13 -9.94 -14.54
C SER A 338 -14.06 -9.60 -16.03
N GLN A 339 -15.20 -9.67 -16.74
CA GLN A 339 -15.26 -9.25 -18.13
C GLN A 339 -14.98 -7.75 -18.31
N LEU A 340 -15.53 -6.89 -17.44
CA LEU A 340 -15.26 -5.44 -17.44
C LEU A 340 -13.75 -5.15 -17.22
N ILE A 341 -13.10 -5.87 -16.30
CA ILE A 341 -11.65 -5.75 -16.06
C ILE A 341 -10.87 -6.12 -17.32
N LYS A 342 -11.20 -7.24 -17.96
CA LYS A 342 -10.58 -7.70 -19.19
C LYS A 342 -10.73 -6.67 -20.33
N GLU A 343 -11.93 -6.12 -20.51
CA GLU A 343 -12.20 -5.09 -21.52
C GLU A 343 -11.42 -3.80 -21.23
N SER A 344 -11.32 -3.38 -19.97
CA SER A 344 -10.55 -2.22 -19.55
C SER A 344 -9.06 -2.40 -19.80
N ARG A 345 -8.49 -3.57 -19.46
CA ARG A 345 -7.08 -3.91 -19.75
C ARG A 345 -6.79 -3.88 -21.24
N ASN A 346 -7.69 -4.45 -22.06
CA ASN A 346 -7.57 -4.43 -23.51
C ASN A 346 -7.63 -3.00 -24.08
N ALA A 347 -8.55 -2.17 -23.61
CA ALA A 347 -8.69 -0.78 -24.03
C ALA A 347 -7.44 0.06 -23.72
N LEU A 348 -6.76 -0.26 -22.62
CA LEU A 348 -5.53 0.39 -22.18
C LEU A 348 -4.26 -0.27 -22.73
N HIS A 349 -4.37 -1.34 -23.54
CA HIS A 349 -3.24 -2.10 -24.07
C HIS A 349 -2.24 -2.56 -22.99
N LEU A 350 -2.72 -2.95 -21.81
CA LEU A 350 -1.85 -3.25 -20.66
C LEU A 350 -0.96 -4.49 -20.87
N ASP A 351 -1.38 -5.40 -21.74
CA ASP A 351 -0.66 -6.63 -22.04
C ASP A 351 0.38 -6.46 -23.19
N GLU A 352 0.56 -5.22 -23.71
CA GLU A 352 1.61 -4.92 -24.69
C GLU A 352 2.99 -5.18 -24.08
N VAL A 353 3.77 -6.06 -24.71
CA VAL A 353 5.11 -6.46 -24.23
C VAL A 353 6.15 -5.45 -24.72
N TYR A 354 6.90 -4.88 -23.80
CA TYR A 354 7.98 -3.92 -24.06
C TYR A 354 9.38 -4.53 -24.05
N GLY A 355 9.54 -5.69 -23.40
CA GLY A 355 10.78 -6.43 -23.31
C GLY A 355 10.60 -7.72 -22.54
N CYS A 356 11.68 -8.51 -22.38
CA CYS A 356 11.67 -9.74 -21.61
C CYS A 356 12.78 -9.72 -20.57
N ALA A 357 12.39 -9.66 -19.28
CA ALA A 357 13.34 -9.68 -18.18
C ALA A 357 14.11 -11.03 -18.18
N PRO A 358 15.45 -11.00 -18.21
CA PRO A 358 16.25 -12.23 -18.30
C PRO A 358 16.30 -13.01 -16.98
N ARG A 359 16.00 -12.37 -15.86
CA ARG A 359 16.00 -12.92 -14.50
C ARG A 359 15.00 -12.16 -13.63
N ASP A 360 14.69 -12.74 -12.47
CA ASP A 360 13.96 -12.04 -11.42
C ASP A 360 14.84 -10.93 -10.81
N LEU A 361 14.21 -9.80 -10.47
CA LEU A 361 14.84 -8.69 -9.73
C LEU A 361 13.97 -8.36 -8.51
N TRP A 362 14.56 -8.49 -7.34
CA TRP A 362 13.88 -8.44 -6.05
C TRP A 362 14.07 -7.12 -5.32
N MET A 363 13.03 -6.64 -4.67
CA MET A 363 13.10 -5.50 -3.75
C MET A 363 13.76 -5.89 -2.42
N SER A 364 13.25 -6.95 -1.78
CA SER A 364 13.62 -7.31 -0.39
C SER A 364 14.02 -8.77 -0.21
N ARG A 365 13.90 -9.63 -1.23
CA ARG A 365 14.19 -11.08 -1.11
C ARG A 365 15.68 -11.42 -1.20
N VAL A 366 16.50 -10.46 -1.62
CA VAL A 366 17.96 -10.58 -1.72
C VAL A 366 18.64 -9.38 -1.06
N ARG A 367 19.92 -9.54 -0.72
CA ARG A 367 20.71 -8.42 -0.17
C ARG A 367 20.91 -7.32 -1.20
N TYR A 368 20.94 -6.09 -0.74
CA TYR A 368 21.48 -4.97 -1.50
C TYR A 368 22.89 -4.61 -0.98
N PRO A 369 23.90 -4.45 -1.87
CA PRO A 369 23.82 -4.70 -3.32
C PRO A 369 23.98 -6.18 -3.68
N SER A 370 23.26 -6.63 -4.71
CA SER A 370 23.45 -7.91 -5.38
C SER A 370 22.94 -7.83 -6.82
N ASP A 371 23.36 -8.75 -7.69
CA ASP A 371 22.96 -8.73 -9.10
C ASP A 371 21.45 -9.02 -9.30
N GLU A 372 20.81 -9.67 -8.33
CA GLU A 372 19.37 -9.94 -8.34
C GLU A 372 18.54 -8.84 -7.65
N SER A 373 19.19 -7.77 -7.13
CA SER A 373 18.49 -6.64 -6.54
C SER A 373 18.05 -5.64 -7.60
N ILE A 374 16.77 -5.28 -7.60
CA ILE A 374 16.21 -4.25 -8.48
C ILE A 374 16.89 -2.89 -8.27
N TYR A 375 17.32 -2.58 -7.04
CA TYR A 375 18.01 -1.34 -6.71
C TYR A 375 19.44 -1.31 -7.28
N THR A 376 20.15 -2.45 -7.26
CA THR A 376 21.47 -2.56 -7.88
C THR A 376 21.39 -2.43 -9.40
N TRP A 377 20.35 -3.01 -10.01
CA TRP A 377 20.08 -2.86 -11.44
C TRP A 377 19.80 -1.39 -11.81
N LEU A 378 18.95 -0.69 -11.05
CA LEU A 378 18.70 0.74 -11.25
C LEU A 378 19.99 1.56 -11.15
N GLU A 379 20.78 1.34 -10.07
CA GLU A 379 22.01 2.07 -9.78
C GLU A 379 23.09 1.89 -10.84
N LYS A 380 23.29 0.65 -11.30
CA LYS A 380 24.43 0.30 -12.15
C LYS A 380 24.12 0.28 -13.64
N GLU A 381 22.85 0.03 -14.02
CA GLU A 381 22.48 -0.18 -15.42
C GLU A 381 21.55 0.93 -15.93
N VAL A 382 20.41 1.19 -15.27
CA VAL A 382 19.39 2.11 -15.80
C VAL A 382 19.82 3.57 -15.67
N LEU A 383 20.09 4.03 -14.45
CA LEU A 383 20.39 5.45 -14.20
C LEU A 383 21.64 5.94 -14.98
N PRO A 384 22.79 5.23 -15.01
CA PRO A 384 23.97 5.70 -15.73
C PRO A 384 23.78 5.80 -17.24
N GLN A 385 22.88 5.00 -17.81
CA GLN A 385 22.64 4.96 -19.25
C GLN A 385 21.55 5.92 -19.67
N SER A 386 20.49 6.09 -18.87
CA SER A 386 19.25 6.78 -19.27
C SER A 386 19.09 8.17 -18.67
N LEU A 387 19.65 8.46 -17.46
CA LEU A 387 19.50 9.75 -16.80
C LEU A 387 20.59 10.74 -17.28
N LYS A 388 20.42 11.31 -18.48
CA LYS A 388 21.40 12.21 -19.10
C LYS A 388 20.67 13.42 -19.68
N ASP A 389 20.92 14.60 -19.10
CA ASP A 389 20.39 15.86 -19.62
C ASP A 389 21.37 16.45 -20.66
N GLU A 390 20.92 16.63 -21.89
CA GLU A 390 21.73 17.20 -22.98
C GLU A 390 22.16 18.63 -22.68
N SER A 391 21.38 19.41 -21.93
CA SER A 391 21.73 20.77 -21.51
C SER A 391 22.91 20.81 -20.52
N ARG A 392 23.21 19.65 -19.89
CA ARG A 392 24.32 19.44 -18.94
C ARG A 392 25.40 18.52 -19.50
N ALA A 393 25.47 18.37 -20.83
CA ALA A 393 26.45 17.52 -21.48
C ALA A 393 27.89 17.83 -21.02
N GLY A 394 28.65 16.80 -20.65
CA GLY A 394 30.03 16.93 -20.14
C GLY A 394 30.14 17.23 -18.64
N LYS A 395 29.04 17.46 -17.94
CA LYS A 395 29.01 17.52 -16.47
C LYS A 395 28.77 16.12 -15.89
N SER A 396 29.43 15.84 -14.77
CA SER A 396 29.12 14.63 -13.99
C SER A 396 27.94 14.89 -13.06
N ALA A 397 27.09 13.90 -12.87
CA ALA A 397 25.97 13.97 -11.95
C ALA A 397 26.00 12.83 -10.92
N LEU A 398 25.56 13.11 -9.70
CA LEU A 398 25.24 12.11 -8.68
C LEU A 398 23.72 12.07 -8.53
N ALA A 399 23.12 11.00 -9.06
CA ALA A 399 21.69 10.78 -8.97
C ALA A 399 21.33 10.10 -7.66
N VAL A 400 20.25 10.55 -7.01
CA VAL A 400 19.71 10.03 -5.76
C VAL A 400 18.24 9.67 -5.98
N VAL A 401 17.91 8.41 -5.77
CA VAL A 401 16.56 7.87 -5.93
C VAL A 401 16.15 7.17 -4.64
N ASN A 402 14.99 7.52 -4.09
CA ASN A 402 14.47 6.81 -2.92
C ASN A 402 13.97 5.40 -3.30
N THR A 403 14.23 4.42 -2.46
CA THR A 403 13.87 3.03 -2.74
C THR A 403 12.34 2.82 -2.75
N GLY A 404 11.59 3.65 -2.03
CA GLY A 404 10.12 3.66 -2.08
C GLY A 404 9.52 4.10 -3.42
N ALA A 405 10.33 4.60 -4.37
CA ALA A 405 9.89 4.85 -5.75
C ALA A 405 9.68 3.55 -6.55
N ILE A 406 10.17 2.41 -6.06
CA ILE A 406 9.93 1.08 -6.59
C ILE A 406 8.92 0.38 -5.68
N ARG A 407 7.88 -0.21 -6.27
CA ARG A 407 6.74 -0.75 -5.54
C ARG A 407 6.58 -2.26 -5.65
N PHE A 408 7.21 -2.88 -6.65
CA PHE A 408 7.09 -4.32 -6.87
C PHE A 408 8.34 -4.93 -7.51
N ASP A 409 8.49 -6.24 -7.34
CA ASP A 409 9.53 -7.04 -7.96
C ASP A 409 9.34 -7.12 -9.48
N ILE A 410 10.41 -7.38 -10.23
CA ILE A 410 10.32 -7.73 -11.65
C ILE A 410 10.57 -9.22 -11.78
N PHE A 411 9.58 -9.94 -12.30
CA PHE A 411 9.72 -11.39 -12.58
C PHE A 411 10.35 -11.63 -13.94
N LYS A 412 11.12 -12.70 -14.06
CA LYS A 412 11.65 -13.21 -15.33
C LYS A 412 10.52 -13.45 -16.33
N GLY A 413 10.69 -12.98 -17.56
CA GLY A 413 9.71 -13.12 -18.63
C GLY A 413 9.18 -11.80 -19.15
N PRO A 414 7.97 -11.77 -19.73
CA PRO A 414 7.43 -10.57 -20.38
C PRO A 414 7.32 -9.39 -19.41
N PHE A 415 7.92 -8.26 -19.79
CA PHE A 415 7.71 -6.95 -19.16
C PHE A 415 6.70 -6.18 -20.00
N THR A 416 5.51 -6.02 -19.49
CA THR A 416 4.39 -5.42 -20.21
C THR A 416 4.20 -3.94 -19.87
N ARG A 417 3.30 -3.28 -20.59
CA ARG A 417 2.86 -1.93 -20.26
C ARG A 417 2.33 -1.85 -18.81
N ASP A 418 1.59 -2.85 -18.37
CA ASP A 418 1.10 -2.93 -16.98
C ASP A 418 2.26 -3.01 -15.98
N THR A 419 3.25 -3.85 -16.25
CA THR A 419 4.44 -4.03 -15.39
C THR A 419 5.17 -2.71 -15.16
N THR A 420 5.13 -1.77 -16.12
CA THR A 420 5.73 -0.43 -15.97
C THR A 420 5.15 0.30 -14.74
N TYR A 421 3.82 0.27 -14.62
CA TYR A 421 3.12 0.95 -13.52
C TYR A 421 3.18 0.15 -12.20
N ILE A 422 3.18 -1.17 -12.29
CA ILE A 422 3.37 -2.06 -11.14
C ILE A 422 4.72 -1.78 -10.46
N VAL A 423 5.78 -1.65 -11.24
CA VAL A 423 7.14 -1.45 -10.72
C VAL A 423 7.35 -0.01 -10.24
N SER A 424 6.89 0.99 -10.99
CA SER A 424 7.09 2.41 -10.65
C SER A 424 5.92 3.28 -11.16
N PRO A 425 4.85 3.43 -10.37
CA PRO A 425 3.62 4.12 -10.79
C PRO A 425 3.71 5.64 -10.78
N PHE A 426 4.75 6.21 -10.17
CA PHE A 426 4.78 7.62 -9.82
C PHE A 426 5.08 8.54 -10.99
N THR A 427 4.53 9.75 -10.92
CA THR A 427 4.70 10.81 -11.91
C THR A 427 5.78 11.82 -11.57
N SER A 428 6.51 11.59 -10.48
CA SER A 428 7.60 12.45 -10.01
C SER A 428 8.71 12.56 -11.04
N GLY A 429 9.16 13.80 -11.29
CA GLY A 429 10.26 14.14 -12.15
C GLY A 429 11.59 14.22 -11.41
N PHE A 430 12.60 14.77 -12.09
CA PHE A 430 13.91 14.98 -11.52
C PHE A 430 14.21 16.47 -11.35
N ARG A 431 14.85 16.81 -10.24
CA ARG A 431 15.41 18.14 -9.98
C ARG A 431 16.91 18.00 -9.67
N TYR A 432 17.62 19.12 -9.70
CA TYR A 432 19.06 19.10 -9.39
C TYR A 432 19.57 20.42 -8.84
N LEU A 433 20.67 20.31 -8.08
CA LEU A 433 21.52 21.41 -7.68
C LEU A 433 22.80 21.35 -8.52
N LYS A 434 23.21 22.50 -9.09
CA LYS A 434 24.37 22.62 -9.97
C LYS A 434 25.69 22.64 -9.21
N ASP A 435 26.69 21.99 -9.78
CA ASP A 435 28.10 22.13 -9.42
C ASP A 435 28.36 21.99 -7.87
N VAL A 436 27.65 21.04 -7.21
CA VAL A 436 27.82 20.72 -5.79
C VAL A 436 29.16 20.03 -5.55
N PRO A 437 29.98 20.41 -4.53
CA PRO A 437 31.19 19.68 -4.17
C PRO A 437 30.91 18.20 -3.96
N TYR A 438 31.70 17.33 -4.62
CA TYR A 438 31.40 15.89 -4.68
C TYR A 438 31.36 15.21 -3.30
N ASP A 439 32.27 15.60 -2.40
CA ASP A 439 32.29 15.12 -1.02
C ASP A 439 31.00 15.49 -0.27
N LYS A 440 30.45 16.67 -0.52
CA LYS A 440 29.21 17.14 0.07
C LYS A 440 27.99 16.42 -0.52
N ALA A 441 27.95 16.24 -1.85
CA ALA A 441 26.89 15.49 -2.51
C ALA A 441 26.80 14.04 -1.97
N ARG A 442 27.93 13.36 -1.78
CA ARG A 442 27.97 12.04 -1.14
C ARG A 442 27.47 12.07 0.30
N LEU A 443 27.88 13.11 1.07
CA LEU A 443 27.43 13.24 2.45
C LEU A 443 25.91 13.42 2.55
N VAL A 444 25.27 14.09 1.58
CA VAL A 444 23.79 14.18 1.49
C VAL A 444 23.18 12.79 1.44
N VAL A 445 23.69 11.89 0.59
CA VAL A 445 23.17 10.51 0.49
C VAL A 445 23.40 9.73 1.78
N ASP A 446 24.60 9.85 2.37
CA ASP A 446 24.90 9.22 3.66
C ASP A 446 23.92 9.67 4.75
N VAL A 447 23.56 10.96 4.75
CA VAL A 447 22.62 11.54 5.69
C VAL A 447 21.21 10.97 5.45
N LEU A 448 20.73 10.90 4.21
CA LEU A 448 19.44 10.32 3.86
C LEU A 448 19.31 8.85 4.27
N ASN A 449 20.41 8.08 4.23
CA ASN A 449 20.44 6.67 4.59
C ASN A 449 20.65 6.40 6.09
N LYS A 450 21.11 7.37 6.86
CA LYS A 450 21.33 7.26 8.32
C LYS A 450 20.07 7.57 9.16
N GLN A 451 18.89 7.49 8.57
CA GLN A 451 17.61 7.66 9.25
C GLN A 451 17.37 6.55 10.28
N PRO A 452 16.74 6.79 11.43
CA PRO A 452 15.64 7.72 11.71
C PRO A 452 16.04 9.08 12.31
N GLN A 453 17.30 9.33 12.57
CA GLN A 453 17.72 10.53 13.32
C GLN A 453 17.41 11.86 12.64
N ILE A 454 17.44 11.93 11.29
CA ILE A 454 17.11 13.18 10.58
C ILE A 454 15.63 13.48 10.65
N LEU A 455 14.77 12.47 10.56
CA LEU A 455 13.32 12.64 10.68
C LEU A 455 12.90 12.98 12.12
N ASN A 456 13.65 12.49 13.12
CA ASN A 456 13.40 12.79 14.53
C ASN A 456 13.97 14.14 15.00
N THR A 457 15.04 14.65 14.37
CA THR A 457 15.67 15.92 14.73
C THR A 457 15.24 17.09 13.87
N ALA A 458 14.56 16.82 12.75
CA ALA A 458 13.94 17.86 11.98
C ALA A 458 12.78 18.44 12.79
N ASN A 459 13.01 19.58 13.42
CA ASN A 459 11.97 20.56 13.72
C ASN A 459 11.41 21.10 12.39
N LEU A 460 10.91 20.21 11.54
CA LEU A 460 10.02 20.61 10.47
C LEU A 460 8.81 21.24 11.16
N PRO A 461 8.17 22.27 10.59
CA PRO A 461 6.99 22.91 11.19
C PRO A 461 5.79 21.95 11.36
N PHE A 462 6.00 20.69 11.19
CA PHE A 462 5.11 19.56 11.35
C PHE A 462 5.29 18.99 12.76
N SER A 463 4.56 19.50 13.70
CA SER A 463 4.10 18.92 14.99
C SER A 463 5.05 17.98 15.78
N GLY A 464 6.37 17.99 15.59
CA GLY A 464 7.32 17.24 16.44
C GLY A 464 7.19 15.71 16.39
N ARG A 465 6.45 15.15 15.42
CA ARG A 465 6.27 13.71 15.22
C ARG A 465 7.22 13.18 14.15
N PRO A 466 7.72 11.94 14.29
CA PRO A 466 8.48 11.31 13.22
C PRO A 466 7.63 11.31 11.94
N VAL A 467 8.15 11.83 10.83
CA VAL A 467 7.50 11.68 9.53
C VAL A 467 7.55 10.19 9.18
N PRO A 468 6.41 9.52 8.98
CA PRO A 468 6.44 8.10 8.68
C PRO A 468 7.20 7.88 7.36
N TRP A 469 8.16 7.03 7.37
CA TRP A 469 8.90 6.26 6.36
C TRP A 469 8.54 6.49 4.89
N THR A 470 8.73 7.70 4.36
CA THR A 470 8.37 8.05 2.98
C THR A 470 9.49 7.78 1.96
N LEU A 471 10.67 7.39 2.41
CA LEU A 471 11.83 7.19 1.55
C LEU A 471 12.01 5.73 1.13
N ALA A 472 11.76 4.78 2.02
CA ALA A 472 11.81 3.35 1.74
C ALA A 472 10.39 2.79 1.43
N PRO A 473 10.28 1.57 0.88
CA PRO A 473 8.99 0.90 0.73
C PRO A 473 8.25 0.77 2.08
N PRO A 474 6.90 0.91 2.10
CA PRO A 474 6.12 0.96 3.34
C PRO A 474 6.34 -0.23 4.28
N GLU A 475 6.46 -1.44 3.74
CA GLU A 475 6.72 -2.66 4.50
C GLU A 475 8.04 -2.68 5.27
N GLN A 476 9.02 -1.86 4.88
CA GLN A 476 10.29 -1.74 5.60
C GLN A 476 10.12 -1.07 6.97
N SER A 477 9.05 -0.28 7.14
CA SER A 477 8.78 0.44 8.39
C SER A 477 8.33 -0.48 9.52
N ALA A 478 7.64 -1.56 9.23
CA ALA A 478 7.13 -2.50 10.22
C ALA A 478 8.23 -3.11 11.11
N TYR A 479 9.41 -3.33 10.53
CA TYR A 479 10.54 -3.95 11.24
C TYR A 479 11.50 -2.94 11.88
N ALA A 480 11.31 -1.66 11.66
CA ALA A 480 12.15 -0.64 12.28
C ALA A 480 11.68 -0.30 13.71
N GLN A 481 10.44 -0.60 14.04
CA GLN A 481 9.89 -0.39 15.39
C GLN A 481 10.41 -1.41 16.40
N ASP A 482 10.75 -2.63 15.99
CA ASP A 482 11.30 -3.67 16.88
C ASP A 482 12.71 -3.37 17.42
N VAL A 483 13.39 -2.33 16.92
CA VAL A 483 14.76 -1.97 17.33
C VAL A 483 14.77 -0.97 18.50
N VAL A 484 13.64 -0.45 18.91
CA VAL A 484 13.52 0.54 19.99
C VAL A 484 12.62 0.02 21.11
N SER A 485 13.01 -1.05 21.80
CA SER A 485 12.45 -1.32 23.11
C SER A 485 13.06 -0.32 24.11
N GLU A 486 12.25 0.28 24.97
CA GLU A 486 12.70 1.21 26.03
C GLU A 486 13.73 0.61 26.99
N ASP A 487 13.93 -0.71 26.97
CA ASP A 487 14.82 -1.48 27.84
C ASP A 487 16.17 -1.86 27.19
N ASP A 488 16.46 -1.40 25.96
CA ASP A 488 17.78 -1.66 25.34
C ASP A 488 18.82 -0.68 25.92
N PRO A 489 19.86 -1.16 26.63
CA PRO A 489 20.91 -0.31 27.20
C PRO A 489 21.78 0.39 26.15
N MET A 490 21.63 0.08 24.86
CA MET A 490 22.23 0.82 23.74
C MET A 490 21.28 1.92 23.26
N ARG A 491 21.36 3.07 23.88
CA ARG A 491 20.64 4.27 23.44
C ARG A 491 21.05 4.69 22.02
N PRO A 492 20.12 5.32 21.23
CA PRO A 492 20.32 5.69 19.83
C PRO A 492 21.56 6.56 19.54
N SER A 493 22.19 7.15 20.55
CA SER A 493 23.41 7.97 20.40
C SER A 493 24.70 7.17 20.15
N GLU A 494 24.70 5.85 20.31
CA GLU A 494 25.89 5.01 20.13
C GLU A 494 25.73 3.95 19.02
N VAL A 495 24.55 3.82 18.43
CA VAL A 495 24.35 2.91 17.28
C VAL A 495 25.01 3.54 16.05
N GLN A 496 26.24 3.15 15.76
CA GLN A 496 26.81 3.34 14.43
C GLN A 496 25.97 2.52 13.46
N ILE A 497 25.03 3.18 12.76
CA ILE A 497 24.28 2.56 11.68
C ILE A 497 25.30 2.25 10.58
N GLN A 498 25.58 0.96 10.41
CA GLN A 498 26.44 0.51 9.32
C GLN A 498 25.79 0.87 7.99
N LEU A 499 26.63 1.35 7.06
CA LEU A 499 26.22 1.68 5.70
C LEU A 499 25.63 0.45 4.99
N PRO A 500 24.81 0.64 3.94
CA PRO A 500 24.10 -0.43 3.25
C PRO A 500 24.95 -1.62 2.78
N ALA A 501 26.25 -1.43 2.55
CA ALA A 501 27.17 -2.50 2.15
C ALA A 501 27.28 -3.64 3.18
N ASP A 502 27.00 -3.35 4.45
CA ASP A 502 27.09 -4.29 5.57
C ASP A 502 25.72 -4.59 6.19
N GLN A 503 24.68 -4.61 5.35
CA GLN A 503 23.31 -4.80 5.81
C GLN A 503 23.14 -6.07 6.62
N ALA A 504 22.80 -5.89 7.88
CA ALA A 504 22.35 -6.97 8.72
C ALA A 504 20.89 -7.37 8.36
N PRO A 505 20.51 -8.61 8.58
CA PRO A 505 19.11 -9.01 8.54
C PRO A 505 18.26 -8.16 9.47
N LEU A 506 16.97 -8.03 9.17
CA LEU A 506 16.02 -7.22 9.96
C LEU A 506 15.88 -7.65 11.42
N SER A 507 16.19 -8.91 11.76
CA SER A 507 16.18 -9.36 13.15
C SER A 507 17.42 -8.87 13.91
N SER A 508 17.23 -8.33 15.12
CA SER A 508 18.28 -7.87 16.03
C SER A 508 19.22 -9.00 16.57
N HIS A 509 18.96 -10.26 16.20
CA HIS A 509 19.82 -11.37 16.56
C HIS A 509 20.98 -11.46 15.61
N SER A 510 22.20 -11.55 16.14
CA SER A 510 23.49 -11.67 15.45
C SER A 510 23.65 -12.96 14.62
N SER A 511 22.58 -13.46 14.02
CA SER A 511 22.64 -14.60 13.11
C SER A 511 23.18 -14.15 11.75
N SER A 512 24.08 -14.90 11.16
CA SER A 512 24.59 -14.67 9.80
C SER A 512 23.53 -14.89 8.70
N SER A 513 22.33 -15.32 9.07
CA SER A 513 21.22 -15.61 8.15
C SER A 513 20.17 -14.50 8.20
N PRO A 514 19.51 -14.15 7.07
CA PRO A 514 18.41 -13.19 7.06
C PRO A 514 17.21 -13.72 7.85
N PRO A 515 16.33 -12.85 8.33
CA PRO A 515 15.05 -13.28 8.84
C PRO A 515 14.25 -13.97 7.73
N LEU A 516 13.56 -15.03 8.08
CA LEU A 516 12.63 -15.72 7.20
C LEU A 516 11.21 -15.34 7.59
N ILE A 517 10.43 -14.89 6.62
CA ILE A 517 9.02 -14.60 6.79
C ILE A 517 8.17 -15.61 6.02
N PRO A 518 6.95 -15.93 6.43
CA PRO A 518 5.97 -16.59 5.56
C PRO A 518 5.85 -15.78 4.28
N GLY A 519 5.54 -16.34 3.12
CA GLY A 519 5.51 -15.65 1.81
C GLY A 519 5.03 -14.19 1.78
N TYR A 520 4.66 -13.64 2.93
CA TYR A 520 4.27 -12.24 3.16
C TYR A 520 5.05 -11.57 4.28
N THR A 521 5.15 -10.25 4.20
CA THR A 521 5.54 -9.43 5.35
C THR A 521 4.40 -9.41 6.36
N THR A 522 4.63 -9.95 7.55
CA THR A 522 3.62 -10.11 8.60
C THR A 522 4.18 -9.69 9.96
N ALA A 523 3.46 -8.81 10.65
CA ALA A 523 3.63 -8.54 12.09
C ALA A 523 2.31 -8.90 12.79
N ASP A 524 2.32 -9.85 13.71
CA ASP A 524 1.09 -10.43 14.25
C ASP A 524 1.26 -10.80 15.74
N ASP A 525 0.62 -10.03 16.64
CA ASP A 525 0.60 -10.26 18.08
C ASP A 525 -0.09 -11.58 18.47
N GLY A 526 -0.92 -12.12 17.61
CA GLY A 526 -1.64 -13.38 17.81
C GLY A 526 -0.80 -14.63 17.52
N GLY A 527 0.34 -14.49 16.82
CA GLY A 527 1.23 -15.59 16.45
C GLY A 527 1.22 -15.96 14.96
N ILE A 528 1.73 -17.13 14.61
CA ILE A 528 2.02 -17.57 13.24
C ILE A 528 0.89 -18.39 12.59
N ASP A 529 -0.28 -18.47 13.20
CA ASP A 529 -1.40 -19.31 12.77
C ASP A 529 -2.51 -18.54 12.01
N GLY A 530 -2.24 -17.27 11.63
CA GLY A 530 -3.20 -16.38 10.99
C GLY A 530 -3.47 -16.71 9.52
N ASP A 531 -2.58 -17.39 8.81
CA ASP A 531 -2.71 -17.68 7.38
C ASP A 531 -3.66 -18.83 7.12
N ASP A 532 -4.54 -18.70 6.11
CA ASP A 532 -5.34 -19.83 5.61
C ASP A 532 -4.45 -20.83 4.85
N THR A 533 -3.49 -20.32 4.08
CA THR A 533 -2.51 -21.08 3.33
C THR A 533 -1.15 -21.05 4.04
N ILE A 534 -0.51 -22.20 4.20
CA ILE A 534 0.84 -22.28 4.79
C ILE A 534 1.87 -22.00 3.72
N HIS A 535 2.49 -20.83 3.77
CA HIS A 535 3.52 -20.40 2.84
C HIS A 535 4.92 -20.88 3.25
N SER A 536 5.74 -21.21 2.24
CA SER A 536 7.17 -21.43 2.47
C SER A 536 7.84 -20.13 2.91
N PRO A 537 8.70 -20.17 3.93
CA PRO A 537 9.42 -18.98 4.36
C PRO A 537 10.33 -18.44 3.26
N ILE A 538 10.38 -17.11 3.13
CA ILE A 538 11.26 -16.38 2.22
C ILE A 538 12.19 -15.45 3.02
N SER A 539 13.33 -15.12 2.43
CA SER A 539 14.25 -14.14 3.01
C SER A 539 13.68 -12.74 2.84
N PHE A 540 13.83 -11.91 3.88
CA PHE A 540 13.48 -10.50 3.85
C PHE A 540 14.64 -9.66 4.34
N TYR A 541 15.15 -8.77 3.48
CA TYR A 541 16.31 -7.93 3.77
C TYR A 541 15.92 -6.46 3.83
N ARG A 542 16.60 -5.73 4.69
CA ARG A 542 16.56 -4.27 4.67
C ARG A 542 17.15 -3.72 3.38
N VAL A 543 16.55 -2.63 2.91
CA VAL A 543 17.08 -1.82 1.81
C VAL A 543 17.40 -0.41 2.31
N PRO A 544 18.35 0.32 1.69
CA PRO A 544 18.61 1.70 2.06
C PRO A 544 17.38 2.58 1.75
N ASN A 545 17.29 3.74 2.39
CA ASN A 545 16.25 4.72 2.05
C ASN A 545 16.42 5.26 0.64
N CYS A 546 17.67 5.47 0.22
CA CYS A 546 18.01 5.98 -1.11
C CYS A 546 19.18 5.20 -1.70
N ILE A 547 19.11 4.94 -3.00
CA ILE A 547 20.24 4.52 -3.83
C ILE A 547 20.89 5.72 -4.49
N GLN A 548 22.16 5.56 -4.92
CA GLN A 548 22.90 6.60 -5.64
C GLN A 548 23.53 6.04 -6.90
N SER A 549 23.61 6.85 -7.94
CA SER A 549 24.30 6.50 -9.17
C SER A 549 25.17 7.65 -9.65
N LEU A 550 26.45 7.37 -9.88
CA LEU A 550 27.36 8.34 -10.46
C LEU A 550 27.30 8.26 -11.98
N ILE A 551 26.86 9.35 -12.59
CA ILE A 551 26.79 9.52 -14.05
C ILE A 551 27.96 10.40 -14.47
N SER A 552 28.96 9.80 -15.08
CA SER A 552 30.16 10.50 -15.54
C SER A 552 30.54 10.10 -16.96
N SER A 553 31.01 11.08 -17.73
CA SER A 553 31.59 10.84 -19.06
C SER A 553 32.99 10.21 -18.99
N ASP A 554 33.68 10.38 -17.87
CA ASP A 554 34.98 9.78 -17.58
C ASP A 554 35.02 9.21 -16.16
N PRO A 555 34.82 7.89 -16.00
CA PRO A 555 34.87 7.23 -14.70
C PRO A 555 36.22 7.30 -13.99
N SER A 556 37.30 7.67 -14.71
CA SER A 556 38.65 7.78 -14.13
C SER A 556 39.00 9.19 -13.64
N ALA A 557 38.15 10.19 -13.94
CA ALA A 557 38.41 11.57 -13.55
C ALA A 557 38.20 11.77 -12.04
N THR A 558 39.08 12.56 -11.43
CA THR A 558 38.86 13.08 -10.08
C THR A 558 37.75 14.13 -10.15
N LEU A 559 36.68 13.93 -9.42
CA LEU A 559 35.53 14.82 -9.42
C LEU A 559 35.63 15.86 -8.30
N ASP A 560 35.73 17.12 -8.67
CA ASP A 560 35.67 18.24 -7.71
C ASP A 560 34.21 18.59 -7.40
N THR A 561 33.37 18.64 -8.44
CA THR A 561 31.93 18.95 -8.36
C THR A 561 31.10 17.99 -9.20
N VAL A 562 29.82 17.86 -8.82
CA VAL A 562 28.79 17.12 -9.56
C VAL A 562 27.47 17.89 -9.53
N ASP A 563 26.59 17.62 -10.50
CA ASP A 563 25.19 17.99 -10.37
C ASP A 563 24.53 16.98 -9.41
N LEU A 564 23.96 17.45 -8.29
CA LEU A 564 23.22 16.59 -7.37
C LEU A 564 21.78 16.47 -7.89
N VAL A 565 21.48 15.34 -8.53
CA VAL A 565 20.17 15.06 -9.14
C VAL A 565 19.34 14.21 -8.18
N TYR A 566 18.06 14.52 -8.02
CA TYR A 566 17.16 13.77 -7.13
C TYR A 566 15.71 13.80 -7.65
N ILE A 567 14.90 12.82 -7.22
CA ILE A 567 13.46 12.81 -7.49
C ILE A 567 12.80 13.96 -6.72
N ASP A 568 11.94 14.73 -7.37
CA ASP A 568 11.28 15.93 -6.78
C ASP A 568 10.49 15.62 -5.50
N PHE A 569 9.89 14.43 -5.42
CA PHE A 569 9.17 13.95 -4.23
C PHE A 569 10.00 14.00 -2.94
N ILE A 570 11.33 13.76 -3.03
CA ILE A 570 12.21 13.74 -1.86
C ILE A 570 12.91 15.09 -1.61
N GLU A 571 12.62 16.14 -2.36
CA GLU A 571 13.27 17.45 -2.23
C GLU A 571 13.33 17.97 -0.78
N PRO A 572 12.27 17.92 0.05
CA PRO A 572 12.34 18.39 1.43
C PRO A 572 13.38 17.65 2.28
N TYR A 573 13.59 16.35 2.02
CA TYR A 573 14.59 15.54 2.72
C TYR A 573 15.99 15.81 2.21
N VAL A 574 16.14 16.02 0.90
CA VAL A 574 17.41 16.42 0.29
C VAL A 574 17.84 17.78 0.80
N ALA A 575 16.93 18.76 0.90
CA ALA A 575 17.18 20.08 1.45
C ALA A 575 17.69 20.01 2.90
N LEU A 576 17.04 19.19 3.72
CA LEU A 576 17.48 18.98 5.09
C LEU A 576 18.85 18.31 5.16
N ALA A 577 19.07 17.25 4.38
CA ALA A 577 20.34 16.54 4.33
C ALA A 577 21.48 17.43 3.80
N ALA A 578 21.21 18.29 2.82
CA ALA A 578 22.16 19.28 2.30
C ALA A 578 22.61 20.26 3.39
N LYS A 579 21.67 20.76 4.20
CA LYS A 579 21.99 21.61 5.35
C LYS A 579 22.90 20.90 6.36
N TYR A 580 22.64 19.62 6.66
CA TYR A 580 23.51 18.80 7.52
C TYR A 580 24.89 18.56 6.89
N ALA A 581 24.98 18.46 5.56
CA ALA A 581 26.24 18.36 4.84
C ALA A 581 27.01 19.69 4.79
N GLY A 582 26.45 20.77 5.35
CA GLY A 582 27.04 22.10 5.34
C GLY A 582 26.98 22.78 3.97
N LEU A 583 25.92 22.49 3.20
CA LEU A 583 25.54 23.24 2.00
C LEU A 583 24.54 24.33 2.40
N ASP A 584 24.88 25.58 2.13
CA ASP A 584 23.99 26.73 2.33
C ASP A 584 23.31 27.01 0.99
N VAL A 585 22.13 26.39 0.76
CA VAL A 585 21.39 26.39 -0.51
C VAL A 585 19.96 26.83 -0.26
N ASP A 586 19.49 27.80 -1.02
CA ASP A 586 18.08 28.15 -1.10
C ASP A 586 17.36 27.24 -2.12
N PHE A 587 16.83 26.13 -1.64
CA PHE A 587 16.23 25.11 -2.50
C PHE A 587 15.15 25.64 -3.45
N PRO A 588 14.21 26.52 -3.07
CA PRO A 588 13.25 27.05 -4.02
C PRO A 588 13.88 27.90 -5.13
N GLY A 589 15.02 28.56 -4.86
CA GLY A 589 15.70 29.46 -5.81
C GLY A 589 16.82 28.82 -6.63
N GLU A 590 17.46 27.77 -6.13
CA GLU A 590 18.67 27.19 -6.72
C GLU A 590 18.46 25.80 -7.31
N SER A 591 17.33 25.15 -7.01
CA SER A 591 16.98 23.85 -7.57
C SER A 591 16.24 24.03 -8.91
N ASP A 592 16.78 23.42 -9.96
CA ASP A 592 16.22 23.44 -11.32
C ASP A 592 15.65 22.05 -11.69
N VAL A 593 14.81 22.01 -12.75
CA VAL A 593 14.31 20.76 -13.33
C VAL A 593 15.41 20.08 -14.13
N TYR A 594 15.63 18.78 -13.90
CA TYR A 594 16.55 17.94 -14.65
C TYR A 594 15.76 17.03 -15.59
N MET A 595 16.07 17.03 -16.90
CA MET A 595 15.34 16.30 -17.94
C MET A 595 13.82 16.58 -17.88
N PRO A 596 13.35 17.77 -18.32
CA PRO A 596 11.93 18.13 -18.25
C PRO A 596 11.01 17.06 -18.83
N SER A 597 9.89 16.80 -18.15
CA SER A 597 8.87 15.80 -18.54
C SER A 597 9.33 14.34 -18.51
N THR A 598 10.47 14.04 -17.91
CA THR A 598 11.00 12.66 -17.75
C THR A 598 10.79 12.18 -16.31
N ARG A 599 10.20 11.01 -16.16
CA ARG A 599 9.95 10.33 -14.86
C ARG A 599 10.88 9.12 -14.74
N LEU A 600 11.04 8.61 -13.52
CA LEU A 600 11.78 7.34 -13.29
C LEU A 600 11.18 6.19 -14.12
N THR A 601 9.85 6.11 -14.17
CA THR A 601 9.09 5.14 -14.96
C THR A 601 9.49 5.16 -16.44
N ASP A 602 9.66 6.36 -17.02
CA ASP A 602 10.04 6.52 -18.43
C ASP A 602 11.48 6.04 -18.67
N LEU A 603 12.41 6.36 -17.75
CA LEU A 603 13.80 5.88 -17.83
C LEU A 603 13.91 4.35 -17.78
N ILE A 604 13.15 3.73 -16.88
CA ILE A 604 13.07 2.27 -16.76
C ILE A 604 12.56 1.67 -18.07
N LEU A 605 11.48 2.20 -18.60
CA LEU A 605 10.84 1.69 -19.81
C LEU A 605 11.75 1.83 -21.04
N ASP A 606 12.37 2.99 -21.23
CA ASP A 606 13.26 3.25 -22.36
C ASP A 606 14.50 2.35 -22.28
N TRP A 607 15.04 2.16 -21.08
CA TRP A 607 16.15 1.23 -20.88
C TRP A 607 15.76 -0.22 -21.22
N ILE A 608 14.60 -0.69 -20.74
CA ILE A 608 14.10 -2.06 -21.01
C ILE A 608 13.90 -2.28 -22.51
N LYS A 609 13.26 -1.35 -23.21
CA LYS A 609 13.06 -1.42 -24.68
C LYS A 609 14.38 -1.53 -25.44
N GLY A 610 15.44 -0.89 -24.95
CA GLY A 610 16.76 -0.92 -25.55
C GLY A 610 17.61 -2.15 -25.24
N ASN A 611 17.36 -2.82 -24.10
CA ASN A 611 18.28 -3.82 -23.54
C ASN A 611 17.66 -5.21 -23.36
N TRP A 612 16.35 -5.34 -23.17
CA TRP A 612 15.70 -6.62 -22.90
C TRP A 612 14.89 -7.11 -24.12
N ALA A 613 15.60 -7.45 -25.20
CA ALA A 613 14.93 -8.05 -26.34
C ALA A 613 14.33 -9.42 -25.95
N CYS A 614 13.08 -9.67 -26.37
CA CYS A 614 12.50 -11.00 -26.26
C CYS A 614 13.12 -11.90 -27.33
N ASP A 615 13.48 -13.13 -26.96
CA ASP A 615 13.89 -14.15 -27.92
C ASP A 615 12.78 -14.33 -28.97
N LYS A 616 13.15 -14.33 -30.23
CA LYS A 616 12.18 -14.66 -31.30
C LYS A 616 11.91 -16.16 -31.20
N GLU A 617 10.74 -16.55 -30.72
CA GLU A 617 10.24 -17.92 -30.86
C GLU A 617 10.18 -18.35 -32.34
#